data_27a4bcb83bc626dd017a1e9ac4d40bc7
#
_entry.id   27a4bcb83bc626dd017a1e9ac4d40bc7
#
_cell.length_a   1.000
_cell.length_b   1.000
_cell.length_c   1.000
_cell.angle_alpha   90.00
_cell.angle_beta   90.00
_cell.angle_gamma   90.00
#
_symmetry.space_group_name_H-M   'P 1'
#
loop_
_entity.id
_entity.type
_entity.pdbx_description
1 polymer ?
#
loop_
_entity_poly.entity_id
_entity_poly.type
_entity_poly.pdbx_seq_one_letter_code
_entity_poly.pdbx_strand_id
1 'polypeptide(L)'
;MLVWLADFLSQYYHGFLVFKYLTLRGILGVLTALSMMLWLGPHFIRKLSFYQIGQSVRDDGPKSHLSKAGTPTMGGALILVCIAISTLLWADLTNRYVWVVLVVTGVFGAVGWVDDYRKVVEKNSRGLPARWKLFWQSVAGLGAAFFLFYTAPSVTETTLIFPFLKNVSLQLGPFFIVLTYLTIVGCSNAVNLTDGLDGLAILPTVMVASALGIFAYLSGHASFAQYLLIPSVPGAGELVVFCAAIAGAGLGFLWFNTYPAQVFMGDVGALALGAALGVVAVIVRQEIVLIIMGGVFVMETVSVILQVGSYKMTGRRIFRMAPLHHHFELKGWPEPRIIVRFWIITIVLVLIGLASLKIR
;
A
#
# COMPACT_ATOMS: atom_id res chain seq x y z
N MET A 1 -0.54 4.64 21.93
CA MET A 1 -1.33 4.67 23.20
C MET A 1 -0.86 3.64 24.21
N LEU A 2 -0.85 2.37 23.89
CA LEU A 2 -0.44 1.29 24.81
C LEU A 2 1.04 1.37 25.22
N VAL A 3 1.90 1.92 24.37
CA VAL A 3 3.32 2.19 24.69
C VAL A 3 3.43 3.17 25.87
N TRP A 4 2.67 4.26 25.84
CA TRP A 4 2.64 5.22 26.95
C TRP A 4 2.08 4.59 28.22
N LEU A 5 0.99 3.80 28.11
CA LEU A 5 0.42 3.08 29.25
C LEU A 5 1.42 2.07 29.83
N ALA A 6 2.11 1.32 28.98
CA ALA A 6 3.13 0.37 29.41
C ALA A 6 4.32 1.08 30.11
N ASP A 7 4.70 2.25 29.63
CA ASP A 7 5.73 3.07 30.26
C ASP A 7 5.31 3.53 31.68
N PHE A 8 4.08 3.99 31.82
CA PHE A 8 3.51 4.34 33.10
C PHE A 8 3.42 3.11 34.05
N LEU A 9 2.92 1.98 33.57
CA LEU A 9 2.79 0.75 34.36
C LEU A 9 4.14 0.12 34.71
N SER A 10 5.16 0.36 33.92
CA SER A 10 6.52 -0.15 34.18
C SER A 10 7.13 0.41 35.46
N GLN A 11 6.63 1.54 35.96
CA GLN A 11 7.03 2.11 37.25
C GLN A 11 6.58 1.24 38.43
N TYR A 12 5.49 0.48 38.26
CA TYR A 12 4.94 -0.42 39.27
C TYR A 12 5.39 -1.86 39.08
N TYR A 13 5.55 -2.31 37.82
CA TYR A 13 5.98 -3.68 37.51
C TYR A 13 6.86 -3.71 36.26
N HIS A 14 8.11 -4.11 36.41
CA HIS A 14 9.12 -4.11 35.35
C HIS A 14 8.76 -4.98 34.14
N GLY A 15 7.87 -5.97 34.27
CA GLY A 15 7.40 -6.82 33.18
C GLY A 15 6.78 -6.04 32.02
N PHE A 16 6.21 -4.85 32.29
CA PHE A 16 5.63 -4.01 31.22
C PHE A 16 6.68 -3.39 30.28
N LEU A 17 7.96 -3.43 30.62
CA LEU A 17 9.03 -2.98 29.74
C LEU A 17 9.12 -3.80 28.43
N VAL A 18 8.57 -5.02 28.42
CA VAL A 18 8.52 -5.85 27.21
C VAL A 18 7.77 -5.16 26.06
N PHE A 19 6.77 -4.32 26.34
CA PHE A 19 6.04 -3.56 25.35
C PHE A 19 6.83 -2.39 24.73
N LYS A 20 8.05 -2.09 25.23
CA LYS A 20 8.97 -1.15 24.57
C LYS A 20 9.69 -1.76 23.38
N TYR A 21 9.79 -3.08 23.31
CA TYR A 21 10.44 -3.74 22.18
C TYR A 21 9.62 -3.57 20.89
N LEU A 22 10.24 -2.94 19.89
CA LEU A 22 9.60 -2.64 18.60
C LEU A 22 9.14 -3.91 17.88
N THR A 23 9.91 -4.99 17.95
CA THR A 23 9.57 -6.29 17.35
C THR A 23 8.31 -6.88 17.95
N LEU A 24 8.15 -6.83 19.28
CA LEU A 24 6.92 -7.28 19.93
C LEU A 24 5.73 -6.42 19.52
N ARG A 25 5.89 -5.10 19.48
CA ARG A 25 4.83 -4.17 19.04
C ARG A 25 4.42 -4.42 17.60
N GLY A 26 5.38 -4.74 16.71
CA GLY A 26 5.08 -5.16 15.35
C GLY A 26 4.23 -6.44 15.31
N ILE A 27 4.60 -7.49 16.06
CA ILE A 27 3.83 -8.73 16.15
C ILE A 27 2.42 -8.47 16.67
N LEU A 28 2.29 -7.70 17.75
CA LEU A 28 0.99 -7.33 18.31
C LEU A 28 0.17 -6.47 17.33
N GLY A 29 0.84 -5.64 16.53
CA GLY A 29 0.23 -4.88 15.45
C GLY A 29 -0.40 -5.77 14.39
N VAL A 30 0.34 -6.79 13.89
CA VAL A 30 -0.21 -7.80 12.97
C VAL A 30 -1.42 -8.50 13.57
N LEU A 31 -1.25 -9.05 14.80
CA LEU A 31 -2.30 -9.83 15.45
C LEU A 31 -3.56 -9.00 15.73
N THR A 32 -3.41 -7.76 16.17
CA THR A 32 -4.54 -6.85 16.40
C THR A 32 -5.29 -6.56 15.11
N ALA A 33 -4.59 -6.17 14.05
CA ALA A 33 -5.23 -5.84 12.78
C ALA A 33 -5.89 -7.07 12.14
N LEU A 34 -5.21 -8.24 12.18
CA LEU A 34 -5.73 -9.51 11.69
C LEU A 34 -6.99 -9.95 12.45
N SER A 35 -6.92 -9.95 13.77
CA SER A 35 -8.06 -10.37 14.62
C SER A 35 -9.26 -9.44 14.43
N MET A 36 -9.03 -8.14 14.36
CA MET A 36 -10.11 -7.16 14.09
C MET A 36 -10.74 -7.43 12.72
N MET A 37 -9.93 -7.67 11.68
CA MET A 37 -10.44 -7.93 10.34
C MET A 37 -11.27 -9.21 10.30
N LEU A 38 -10.80 -10.30 10.90
CA LEU A 38 -11.53 -11.58 10.93
C LEU A 38 -12.82 -11.49 11.76
N TRP A 39 -12.81 -10.72 12.85
CA TRP A 39 -14.01 -10.58 13.71
C TRP A 39 -15.04 -9.60 13.12
N LEU A 40 -14.62 -8.45 12.62
CA LEU A 40 -15.51 -7.43 12.07
C LEU A 40 -15.92 -7.73 10.62
N GLY A 41 -15.09 -8.44 9.86
CA GLY A 41 -15.29 -8.73 8.43
C GLY A 41 -16.67 -9.30 8.10
N PRO A 42 -17.13 -10.40 8.73
CA PRO A 42 -18.44 -10.98 8.44
C PRO A 42 -19.61 -10.02 8.71
N HIS A 43 -19.50 -9.19 9.76
CA HIS A 43 -20.51 -8.19 10.08
C HIS A 43 -20.52 -7.05 9.06
N PHE A 44 -19.35 -6.60 8.66
CA PHE A 44 -19.18 -5.54 7.68
C PHE A 44 -19.69 -5.96 6.30
N ILE A 45 -19.31 -7.16 5.84
CA ILE A 45 -19.75 -7.73 4.55
C ILE A 45 -21.28 -7.86 4.52
N ARG A 46 -21.90 -8.40 5.58
CA ARG A 46 -23.37 -8.47 5.68
C ARG A 46 -24.03 -7.09 5.59
N LYS A 47 -23.44 -6.07 6.22
CA LYS A 47 -23.94 -4.70 6.19
C LYS A 47 -23.86 -4.10 4.77
N LEU A 48 -22.72 -4.30 4.09
CA LEU A 48 -22.55 -3.87 2.70
C LEU A 48 -23.57 -4.55 1.76
N SER A 49 -23.77 -5.86 1.91
CA SER A 49 -24.76 -6.63 1.14
C SER A 49 -26.18 -6.14 1.40
N PHE A 50 -26.53 -5.86 2.67
CA PHE A 50 -27.86 -5.35 3.04
C PHE A 50 -28.17 -4.00 2.38
N TYR A 51 -27.20 -3.09 2.31
CA TYR A 51 -27.34 -1.79 1.66
C TYR A 51 -27.20 -1.86 0.13
N GLN A 52 -27.07 -3.06 -0.44
CA GLN A 52 -26.86 -3.27 -1.88
C GLN A 52 -25.67 -2.49 -2.43
N ILE A 53 -24.62 -2.35 -1.63
CA ILE A 53 -23.35 -1.71 -2.00
C ILE A 53 -22.53 -2.71 -2.83
N GLY A 54 -23.08 -3.11 -3.98
CA GLY A 54 -22.46 -4.05 -4.91
C GLY A 54 -21.80 -3.34 -6.09
N GLN A 55 -20.76 -3.97 -6.63
CA GLN A 55 -20.08 -3.42 -7.81
C GLN A 55 -20.99 -3.42 -9.02
N SER A 56 -21.12 -2.28 -9.70
CA SER A 56 -21.67 -2.22 -11.04
C SER A 56 -20.62 -2.72 -12.04
N VAL A 57 -20.91 -3.84 -12.69
CA VAL A 57 -20.02 -4.38 -13.73
C VAL A 57 -20.07 -3.44 -14.93
N ARG A 58 -18.90 -3.06 -15.47
CA ARG A 58 -18.78 -2.26 -16.69
C ARG A 58 -19.10 -3.13 -17.90
N ASP A 59 -19.87 -2.60 -18.85
CA ASP A 59 -20.23 -3.31 -20.09
C ASP A 59 -19.00 -3.60 -20.98
N ASP A 60 -17.92 -2.83 -20.82
CA ASP A 60 -16.69 -2.95 -21.60
C ASP A 60 -15.70 -4.00 -21.04
N GLY A 61 -16.02 -4.67 -19.92
CA GLY A 61 -15.15 -5.66 -19.24
C GLY A 61 -15.24 -7.07 -19.81
N PRO A 62 -14.36 -8.01 -19.37
CA PRO A 62 -14.47 -9.43 -19.69
C PRO A 62 -15.83 -10.00 -19.24
N LYS A 63 -16.45 -10.84 -20.08
CA LYS A 63 -17.77 -11.44 -19.77
C LYS A 63 -17.76 -12.31 -18.50
N SER A 64 -16.59 -12.82 -18.09
CA SER A 64 -16.39 -13.54 -16.82
C SER A 64 -16.77 -12.72 -15.59
N HIS A 65 -16.68 -11.39 -15.67
CA HIS A 65 -17.01 -10.50 -14.55
C HIS A 65 -18.52 -10.32 -14.32
N LEU A 66 -19.37 -10.72 -15.26
CA LEU A 66 -20.82 -10.67 -15.09
C LEU A 66 -21.31 -11.56 -13.92
N SER A 67 -20.62 -12.68 -13.67
CA SER A 67 -20.93 -13.56 -12.53
C SER A 67 -20.62 -12.94 -11.17
N LYS A 68 -19.80 -11.86 -11.12
CA LYS A 68 -19.41 -11.12 -9.91
C LYS A 68 -20.36 -9.95 -9.59
N ALA A 69 -21.38 -9.73 -10.43
CA ALA A 69 -22.37 -8.69 -10.20
C ALA A 69 -23.06 -8.91 -8.86
N GLY A 70 -23.12 -7.85 -8.03
CA GLY A 70 -23.71 -7.93 -6.69
C GLY A 70 -22.75 -8.28 -5.56
N THR A 71 -21.51 -8.67 -5.83
CA THR A 71 -20.50 -8.81 -4.78
C THR A 71 -20.25 -7.45 -4.11
N PRO A 72 -20.32 -7.36 -2.75
CA PRO A 72 -20.07 -6.11 -2.04
C PRO A 72 -18.71 -5.52 -2.36
N THR A 73 -18.63 -4.20 -2.47
CA THR A 73 -17.38 -3.44 -2.63
C THR A 73 -17.16 -2.49 -1.45
N MET A 74 -16.06 -1.71 -1.46
CA MET A 74 -15.63 -0.83 -0.37
C MET A 74 -15.10 -1.55 0.87
N GLY A 75 -14.68 -2.81 0.75
CA GLY A 75 -14.03 -3.56 1.83
C GLY A 75 -12.75 -2.90 2.34
N GLY A 76 -12.12 -2.07 1.52
CA GLY A 76 -10.97 -1.25 1.88
C GLY A 76 -11.20 -0.33 3.07
N ALA A 77 -12.44 0.13 3.30
CA ALA A 77 -12.75 0.95 4.47
C ALA A 77 -12.46 0.21 5.79
N LEU A 78 -12.79 -1.07 5.88
CA LEU A 78 -12.47 -1.88 7.05
C LEU A 78 -10.97 -2.12 7.19
N ILE A 79 -10.25 -2.33 6.06
CA ILE A 79 -8.78 -2.43 6.07
C ILE A 79 -8.16 -1.18 6.73
N LEU A 80 -8.59 0.01 6.31
CA LEU A 80 -8.06 1.27 6.83
C LEU A 80 -8.35 1.47 8.32
N VAL A 81 -9.55 1.09 8.76
CA VAL A 81 -9.92 1.14 10.19
C VAL A 81 -9.02 0.21 11.00
N CYS A 82 -8.81 -1.03 10.55
CA CYS A 82 -7.93 -1.98 11.23
C CYS A 82 -6.48 -1.49 11.29
N ILE A 83 -5.95 -0.93 10.20
CA ILE A 83 -4.60 -0.33 10.15
C ILE A 83 -4.50 0.84 11.12
N ALA A 84 -5.45 1.78 11.06
CA ALA A 84 -5.43 2.98 11.89
C ALA A 84 -5.49 2.62 13.39
N ILE A 85 -6.43 1.77 13.81
CA ILE A 85 -6.57 1.37 15.21
C ILE A 85 -5.33 0.62 15.68
N SER A 86 -4.85 -0.35 14.91
CA SER A 86 -3.65 -1.12 15.29
C SER A 86 -2.43 -0.22 15.42
N THR A 87 -2.21 0.70 14.47
CA THR A 87 -1.10 1.65 14.52
C THR A 87 -1.21 2.59 15.72
N LEU A 88 -2.39 3.18 15.97
CA LEU A 88 -2.61 4.07 17.11
C LEU A 88 -2.42 3.38 18.45
N LEU A 89 -2.73 2.09 18.56
CA LEU A 89 -2.52 1.31 19.79
C LEU A 89 -1.04 1.03 20.04
N TRP A 90 -0.29 0.59 19.02
CA TRP A 90 1.03 -0.01 19.20
C TRP A 90 2.21 0.87 18.78
N ALA A 91 2.01 1.91 17.95
CA ALA A 91 3.07 2.83 17.57
C ALA A 91 3.30 3.91 18.65
N ASP A 92 4.51 4.48 18.62
CA ASP A 92 4.84 5.67 19.38
C ASP A 92 4.23 6.90 18.67
N LEU A 93 3.21 7.49 19.27
CA LEU A 93 2.48 8.62 18.72
C LEU A 93 3.24 9.96 18.82
N THR A 94 4.39 10.00 19.46
CA THR A 94 5.28 11.18 19.44
C THR A 94 6.10 11.24 18.15
N ASN A 95 6.16 10.14 17.39
CA ASN A 95 6.90 10.05 16.17
C ASN A 95 6.16 10.70 15.00
N ARG A 96 6.80 11.68 14.34
CA ARG A 96 6.23 12.41 13.19
C ARG A 96 5.86 11.50 12.00
N TYR A 97 6.67 10.46 11.74
CA TYR A 97 6.45 9.58 10.58
C TYR A 97 5.19 8.75 10.71
N VAL A 98 4.81 8.36 11.94
CA VAL A 98 3.54 7.66 12.21
C VAL A 98 2.35 8.50 11.76
N TRP A 99 2.37 9.80 12.06
CA TRP A 99 1.31 10.70 11.62
C TRP A 99 1.30 10.93 10.12
N VAL A 100 2.47 11.07 9.50
CA VAL A 100 2.58 11.23 8.04
C VAL A 100 1.94 10.04 7.32
N VAL A 101 2.30 8.80 7.69
CA VAL A 101 1.74 7.61 7.03
C VAL A 101 0.24 7.46 7.29
N LEU A 102 -0.25 7.74 8.50
CA LEU A 102 -1.67 7.69 8.82
C LEU A 102 -2.48 8.74 8.05
N VAL A 103 -2.00 9.99 8.00
CA VAL A 103 -2.68 11.09 7.30
C VAL A 103 -2.70 10.85 5.79
N VAL A 104 -1.57 10.49 5.18
CA VAL A 104 -1.51 10.19 3.75
C VAL A 104 -2.47 9.03 3.40
N THR A 105 -2.38 7.93 4.13
CA THR A 105 -3.24 6.76 3.92
C THR A 105 -4.72 7.13 4.10
N GLY A 106 -5.05 7.92 5.11
CA GLY A 106 -6.42 8.37 5.39
C GLY A 106 -6.99 9.28 4.31
N VAL A 107 -6.20 10.25 3.82
CA VAL A 107 -6.65 11.18 2.76
C VAL A 107 -6.85 10.44 1.44
N PHE A 108 -5.90 9.57 1.04
CA PHE A 108 -6.07 8.75 -0.17
C PHE A 108 -7.25 7.78 -0.05
N GLY A 109 -7.49 7.23 1.15
CA GLY A 109 -8.67 6.43 1.45
C GLY A 109 -9.96 7.24 1.34
N ALA A 110 -9.98 8.47 1.81
CA ALA A 110 -11.14 9.37 1.69
C ALA A 110 -11.44 9.71 0.21
N VAL A 111 -10.40 9.94 -0.61
CA VAL A 111 -10.56 10.16 -2.06
C VAL A 111 -11.18 8.91 -2.72
N GLY A 112 -10.68 7.73 -2.38
CA GLY A 112 -11.23 6.47 -2.88
C GLY A 112 -12.65 6.22 -2.40
N TRP A 113 -12.95 6.55 -1.14
CA TRP A 113 -14.29 6.41 -0.58
C TRP A 113 -15.32 7.31 -1.31
N VAL A 114 -14.95 8.55 -1.63
CA VAL A 114 -15.83 9.43 -2.43
C VAL A 114 -16.05 8.86 -3.84
N ASP A 115 -15.01 8.29 -4.45
CA ASP A 115 -15.11 7.67 -5.78
C ASP A 115 -16.07 6.47 -5.77
N ASP A 116 -15.86 5.54 -4.81
CA ASP A 116 -16.70 4.35 -4.66
C ASP A 116 -18.14 4.71 -4.26
N TYR A 117 -18.32 5.67 -3.35
CA TYR A 117 -19.66 6.14 -2.95
C TYR A 117 -20.47 6.64 -4.15
N ARG A 118 -19.85 7.42 -5.02
CA ARG A 118 -20.50 7.91 -6.25
C ARG A 118 -20.86 6.78 -7.21
N LYS A 119 -19.96 5.81 -7.36
CA LYS A 119 -20.22 4.65 -8.25
C LYS A 119 -21.37 3.78 -7.76
N VAL A 120 -21.45 3.56 -6.46
CA VAL A 120 -22.33 2.56 -5.86
C VAL A 120 -23.64 3.17 -5.39
N VAL A 121 -23.58 4.25 -4.58
CA VAL A 121 -24.76 4.87 -3.96
C VAL A 121 -25.47 5.82 -4.91
N GLU A 122 -24.71 6.68 -5.61
CA GLU A 122 -25.26 7.59 -6.62
C GLU A 122 -25.52 6.89 -7.98
N LYS A 123 -25.13 5.60 -8.11
CA LYS A 123 -25.23 4.80 -9.36
C LYS A 123 -24.58 5.49 -10.56
N ASN A 124 -23.55 6.30 -10.31
CA ASN A 124 -22.81 7.00 -11.35
C ASN A 124 -21.58 6.18 -11.73
N SER A 125 -21.66 5.40 -12.80
CA SER A 125 -20.57 4.52 -13.27
C SER A 125 -19.23 5.22 -13.53
N ARG A 126 -19.24 6.56 -13.71
CA ARG A 126 -18.03 7.36 -13.93
C ARG A 126 -17.31 7.72 -12.62
N GLY A 127 -17.97 7.61 -11.46
CA GLY A 127 -17.40 7.95 -10.15
C GLY A 127 -16.92 9.40 -10.04
N LEU A 128 -15.80 9.61 -9.35
CA LEU A 128 -15.18 10.91 -9.23
C LEU A 128 -14.41 11.24 -10.53
N PRO A 129 -14.65 12.41 -11.18
CA PRO A 129 -13.88 12.79 -12.37
C PRO A 129 -12.36 12.74 -12.12
N ALA A 130 -11.60 12.16 -13.06
CA ALA A 130 -10.17 11.92 -12.91
C ALA A 130 -9.36 13.16 -12.48
N ARG A 131 -9.76 14.35 -12.98
CA ARG A 131 -9.13 15.63 -12.60
C ARG A 131 -9.24 15.94 -11.11
N TRP A 132 -10.39 15.65 -10.48
CA TRP A 132 -10.61 15.90 -9.06
C TRP A 132 -9.93 14.82 -8.20
N LYS A 133 -9.95 13.56 -8.68
CA LYS A 133 -9.21 12.46 -8.05
C LYS A 133 -7.71 12.80 -7.99
N LEU A 134 -7.13 13.18 -9.13
CA LEU A 134 -5.72 13.56 -9.20
C LEU A 134 -5.42 14.84 -8.41
N PHE A 135 -6.32 15.83 -8.39
CA PHE A 135 -6.15 17.07 -7.63
C PHE A 135 -5.99 16.78 -6.13
N TRP A 136 -6.90 16.03 -5.52
CA TRP A 136 -6.84 15.73 -4.09
C TRP A 136 -5.67 14.80 -3.74
N GLN A 137 -5.33 13.84 -4.60
CA GLN A 137 -4.12 13.04 -4.46
C GLN A 137 -2.87 13.92 -4.53
N SER A 138 -2.84 14.92 -5.41
CA SER A 138 -1.72 15.85 -5.53
C SER A 138 -1.59 16.76 -4.31
N VAL A 139 -2.69 17.25 -3.78
CA VAL A 139 -2.68 18.07 -2.54
C VAL A 139 -2.08 17.27 -1.38
N ALA A 140 -2.53 16.02 -1.18
CA ALA A 140 -2.01 15.17 -0.11
C ALA A 140 -0.55 14.74 -0.36
N GLY A 141 -0.22 14.33 -1.59
CA GLY A 141 1.13 13.90 -1.94
C GLY A 141 2.16 15.02 -1.86
N LEU A 142 1.83 16.22 -2.36
CA LEU A 142 2.70 17.40 -2.22
C LEU A 142 2.79 17.86 -0.76
N GLY A 143 1.67 17.86 -0.02
CA GLY A 143 1.68 18.20 1.40
C GLY A 143 2.61 17.31 2.20
N ALA A 144 2.57 15.99 1.98
CA ALA A 144 3.50 15.05 2.59
C ALA A 144 4.96 15.30 2.14
N ALA A 145 5.18 15.56 0.84
CA ALA A 145 6.50 15.81 0.29
C ALA A 145 7.14 17.09 0.88
N PHE A 146 6.38 18.18 0.95
CA PHE A 146 6.82 19.42 1.60
C PHE A 146 7.10 19.21 3.08
N PHE A 147 6.20 18.54 3.80
CA PHE A 147 6.40 18.27 5.22
C PHE A 147 7.68 17.46 5.46
N LEU A 148 7.90 16.37 4.72
CA LEU A 148 9.11 15.55 4.85
C LEU A 148 10.36 16.33 4.48
N PHE A 149 10.33 17.19 3.46
CA PHE A 149 11.46 17.98 3.03
C PHE A 149 11.87 19.02 4.09
N TYR A 150 10.91 19.82 4.59
CA TYR A 150 11.19 20.88 5.55
C TYR A 150 11.46 20.39 6.98
N THR A 151 11.01 19.20 7.31
CA THR A 151 11.26 18.59 8.64
C THR A 151 12.45 17.62 8.64
N ALA A 152 13.13 17.43 7.50
CA ALA A 152 14.31 16.56 7.41
C ALA A 152 15.45 17.13 8.25
N PRO A 153 15.94 16.42 9.29
CA PRO A 153 17.04 16.89 10.15
C PRO A 153 18.40 16.80 9.47
N SER A 154 18.51 16.01 8.41
CA SER A 154 19.77 15.78 7.70
C SER A 154 19.58 15.65 6.19
N VAL A 155 20.63 15.95 5.44
CA VAL A 155 20.67 15.79 3.98
C VAL A 155 20.44 14.33 3.56
N THR A 156 20.79 13.39 4.42
CA THR A 156 20.61 11.94 4.19
C THR A 156 19.14 11.59 3.95
N GLU A 157 18.22 12.31 4.62
CA GLU A 157 16.77 12.08 4.46
C GLU A 157 16.19 12.59 3.15
N THR A 158 16.96 13.32 2.34
CA THR A 158 16.54 13.84 1.03
C THR A 158 17.43 13.29 -0.11
N THR A 159 18.20 12.24 0.16
CA THR A 159 19.13 11.62 -0.78
C THR A 159 18.51 10.38 -1.42
N LEU A 160 18.55 10.26 -2.74
CA LEU A 160 18.16 9.05 -3.47
C LEU A 160 19.30 8.03 -3.49
N ILE A 161 18.98 6.77 -3.22
CA ILE A 161 19.93 5.68 -3.15
C ILE A 161 19.69 4.70 -4.28
N PHE A 162 20.78 4.27 -4.89
CA PHE A 162 20.73 3.25 -5.94
C PHE A 162 20.98 1.87 -5.32
N PRO A 163 20.01 0.93 -5.36
CA PRO A 163 20.21 -0.43 -4.91
C PRO A 163 21.31 -1.10 -5.75
N PHE A 164 22.05 -2.04 -5.16
CA PHE A 164 23.14 -2.80 -5.78
C PHE A 164 24.39 -1.97 -6.16
N LEU A 165 24.39 -0.65 -6.02
CA LEU A 165 25.52 0.21 -6.32
C LEU A 165 26.09 0.82 -5.04
N LYS A 166 27.26 0.31 -4.63
CA LYS A 166 27.95 0.80 -3.42
C LYS A 166 28.37 2.26 -3.60
N ASN A 167 28.11 3.08 -2.60
CA ASN A 167 28.49 4.50 -2.55
C ASN A 167 27.88 5.38 -3.65
N VAL A 168 26.87 4.90 -4.39
CA VAL A 168 26.16 5.73 -5.38
C VAL A 168 24.90 6.27 -4.71
N SER A 169 24.90 7.56 -4.48
CA SER A 169 23.74 8.29 -3.95
C SER A 169 23.65 9.66 -4.62
N LEU A 170 22.42 10.13 -4.82
CA LEU A 170 22.15 11.43 -5.45
C LEU A 170 21.44 12.34 -4.45
N GLN A 171 22.05 13.46 -4.10
CA GLN A 171 21.39 14.49 -3.32
C GLN A 171 20.36 15.21 -4.20
N LEU A 172 19.10 15.07 -3.84
CA LEU A 172 18.00 15.59 -4.65
C LEU A 172 17.71 17.07 -4.39
N GLY A 173 18.05 17.59 -3.21
CA GLY A 173 17.63 18.93 -2.81
C GLY A 173 16.12 19.12 -3.00
N PRO A 174 15.66 20.25 -3.58
CA PRO A 174 14.23 20.49 -3.81
C PRO A 174 13.55 19.47 -4.75
N PHE A 175 14.34 18.77 -5.60
CA PHE A 175 13.79 17.72 -6.49
C PHE A 175 13.24 16.52 -5.69
N PHE A 176 13.65 16.38 -4.43
CA PHE A 176 13.05 15.42 -3.50
C PHE A 176 11.52 15.54 -3.43
N ILE A 177 10.98 16.76 -3.45
CA ILE A 177 9.54 17.01 -3.39
C ILE A 177 8.84 16.38 -4.60
N VAL A 178 9.43 16.54 -5.80
CA VAL A 178 8.88 16.01 -7.04
C VAL A 178 8.92 14.46 -7.02
N LEU A 179 10.06 13.87 -6.62
CA LEU A 179 10.21 12.43 -6.55
C LEU A 179 9.25 11.83 -5.52
N THR A 180 9.14 12.42 -4.34
CA THR A 180 8.21 11.99 -3.28
C THR A 180 6.76 12.01 -3.77
N TYR A 181 6.35 13.12 -4.40
CA TYR A 181 5.02 13.24 -4.99
C TYR A 181 4.75 12.14 -6.01
N LEU A 182 5.66 11.95 -6.96
CA LEU A 182 5.53 10.92 -8.00
C LEU A 182 5.48 9.51 -7.41
N THR A 183 6.28 9.24 -6.38
CA THR A 183 6.29 7.94 -5.71
C THR A 183 4.97 7.66 -5.01
N ILE A 184 4.43 8.62 -4.23
CA ILE A 184 3.18 8.42 -3.49
C ILE A 184 1.99 8.29 -4.45
N VAL A 185 1.81 9.26 -5.35
CA VAL A 185 0.67 9.27 -6.28
C VAL A 185 0.78 8.17 -7.32
N GLY A 186 1.99 7.91 -7.83
CA GLY A 186 2.24 6.84 -8.78
C GLY A 186 1.95 5.46 -8.20
N CYS A 187 2.45 5.17 -7.00
CA CYS A 187 2.21 3.90 -6.32
C CYS A 187 0.72 3.72 -5.96
N SER A 188 0.05 4.78 -5.51
CA SER A 188 -1.39 4.77 -5.24
C SER A 188 -2.19 4.33 -6.45
N ASN A 189 -1.96 4.95 -7.60
CA ASN A 189 -2.68 4.61 -8.82
C ASN A 189 -2.25 3.26 -9.40
N ALA A 190 -0.99 2.85 -9.22
CA ALA A 190 -0.50 1.55 -9.68
C ALA A 190 -1.15 0.38 -8.94
N VAL A 191 -1.30 0.45 -7.62
CA VAL A 191 -2.04 -0.54 -6.84
C VAL A 191 -3.52 -0.56 -7.25
N ASN A 192 -4.13 0.61 -7.46
CA ASN A 192 -5.52 0.71 -7.91
C ASN A 192 -5.74 0.07 -9.29
N LEU A 193 -4.82 0.25 -10.24
CA LEU A 193 -4.89 -0.41 -11.55
C LEU A 193 -4.72 -1.93 -11.46
N THR A 194 -4.03 -2.43 -10.45
CA THR A 194 -3.79 -3.86 -10.24
C THR A 194 -4.98 -4.55 -9.57
N ASP A 195 -5.86 -3.82 -8.88
CA ASP A 195 -7.01 -4.35 -8.16
C ASP A 195 -8.18 -4.70 -9.10
N GLY A 196 -7.90 -5.55 -10.10
CA GLY A 196 -8.88 -5.98 -11.11
C GLY A 196 -9.35 -7.43 -10.96
N LEU A 197 -8.66 -8.27 -10.17
CA LEU A 197 -9.00 -9.66 -9.91
C LEU A 197 -9.00 -9.96 -8.41
N ASP A 198 -9.76 -10.99 -8.01
CA ASP A 198 -9.97 -11.39 -6.61
C ASP A 198 -8.64 -11.69 -5.91
N GLY A 199 -8.27 -10.88 -4.89
CA GLY A 199 -7.04 -11.07 -4.14
C GLY A 199 -5.74 -10.69 -4.86
N LEU A 200 -5.80 -10.23 -6.12
CA LEU A 200 -4.61 -9.94 -6.92
C LEU A 200 -3.76 -8.83 -6.31
N ALA A 201 -4.34 -7.73 -5.88
CA ALA A 201 -3.61 -6.57 -5.38
C ALA A 201 -3.24 -6.69 -3.90
N ILE A 202 -4.08 -7.30 -3.07
CA ILE A 202 -3.91 -7.27 -1.62
C ILE A 202 -2.70 -8.07 -1.14
N LEU A 203 -2.45 -9.28 -1.66
CA LEU A 203 -1.31 -10.08 -1.20
C LEU A 203 0.04 -9.49 -1.65
N PRO A 204 0.25 -9.03 -2.89
CA PRO A 204 1.42 -8.23 -3.25
C PRO A 204 1.63 -7.02 -2.35
N THR A 205 0.57 -6.30 -1.98
CA THR A 205 0.64 -5.16 -1.04
C THR A 205 1.16 -5.60 0.33
N VAL A 206 0.65 -6.71 0.86
CA VAL A 206 1.12 -7.31 2.14
C VAL A 206 2.61 -7.66 2.07
N MET A 207 3.04 -8.31 0.98
CA MET A 207 4.43 -8.71 0.80
C MET A 207 5.38 -7.51 0.74
N VAL A 208 5.02 -6.49 -0.06
CA VAL A 208 5.82 -5.27 -0.20
C VAL A 208 5.83 -4.48 1.11
N ALA A 209 4.68 -4.34 1.81
CA ALA A 209 4.62 -3.69 3.11
C ALA A 209 5.49 -4.40 4.15
N SER A 210 5.48 -5.74 4.18
CA SER A 210 6.31 -6.52 5.09
C SER A 210 7.80 -6.29 4.83
N ALA A 211 8.22 -6.26 3.57
CA ALA A 211 9.59 -5.96 3.19
C ALA A 211 10.00 -4.52 3.55
N LEU A 212 9.13 -3.54 3.28
CA LEU A 212 9.36 -2.15 3.69
C LEU A 212 9.44 -2.03 5.23
N GLY A 213 8.69 -2.83 5.98
CA GLY A 213 8.83 -2.92 7.43
C GLY A 213 10.22 -3.40 7.86
N ILE A 214 10.81 -4.36 7.15
CA ILE A 214 12.21 -4.79 7.39
C ILE A 214 13.16 -3.62 7.11
N PHE A 215 13.01 -2.91 5.98
CA PHE A 215 13.82 -1.73 5.69
C PHE A 215 13.65 -0.64 6.76
N ALA A 216 12.43 -0.41 7.23
CA ALA A 216 12.15 0.56 8.30
C ALA A 216 12.87 0.19 9.61
N TYR A 217 12.83 -1.08 9.99
CA TYR A 217 13.55 -1.57 11.16
C TYR A 217 15.06 -1.34 11.05
N LEU A 218 15.63 -1.71 9.91
CA LEU A 218 17.07 -1.63 9.68
C LEU A 218 17.56 -0.19 9.54
N SER A 219 16.86 0.67 8.81
CA SER A 219 17.21 2.08 8.63
C SER A 219 16.96 2.91 9.90
N GLY A 220 16.02 2.50 10.74
CA GLY A 220 15.74 3.14 12.02
C GLY A 220 16.76 2.83 13.12
N HIS A 221 17.66 1.85 12.93
CA HIS A 221 18.65 1.43 13.90
C HIS A 221 20.06 1.74 13.40
N ALA A 222 20.76 2.68 14.06
CA ALA A 222 22.05 3.20 13.61
C ALA A 222 23.11 2.12 13.34
N SER A 223 23.24 1.11 14.22
CA SER A 223 24.22 0.02 14.05
C SER A 223 23.91 -0.87 12.85
N PHE A 224 22.64 -1.19 12.61
CA PHE A 224 22.25 -1.98 11.43
C PHE A 224 22.40 -1.17 10.15
N ALA A 225 22.01 0.09 10.17
CA ALA A 225 22.16 0.99 9.03
C ALA A 225 23.63 1.13 8.62
N GLN A 226 24.52 1.33 9.61
CA GLN A 226 25.96 1.40 9.38
C GLN A 226 26.54 0.08 8.84
N TYR A 227 26.15 -1.06 9.41
CA TYR A 227 26.62 -2.38 8.96
C TYR A 227 26.18 -2.71 7.53
N LEU A 228 24.95 -2.32 7.17
CA LEU A 228 24.37 -2.58 5.85
C LEU A 228 24.69 -1.47 4.83
N LEU A 229 25.37 -0.40 5.25
CA LEU A 229 25.68 0.78 4.41
C LEU A 229 24.42 1.44 3.82
N ILE A 230 23.31 1.36 4.55
CA ILE A 230 22.07 2.07 4.19
C ILE A 230 21.95 3.35 5.02
N PRO A 231 21.14 4.34 4.58
CA PRO A 231 20.92 5.54 5.38
C PRO A 231 20.31 5.21 6.75
N SER A 232 20.87 5.81 7.77
CA SER A 232 20.22 5.85 9.08
C SER A 232 19.17 6.96 9.06
N VAL A 233 17.91 6.59 9.29
CA VAL A 233 16.77 7.51 9.40
C VAL A 233 16.18 7.36 10.80
N PRO A 234 16.60 8.22 11.76
CA PRO A 234 16.13 8.12 13.14
C PRO A 234 14.61 8.24 13.22
N GLY A 235 13.99 7.30 13.93
CA GLY A 235 12.53 7.24 14.06
C GLY A 235 11.80 6.45 12.96
N ALA A 236 12.43 6.14 11.83
CA ALA A 236 11.79 5.31 10.79
C ALA A 236 11.43 3.90 11.29
N GLY A 237 12.11 3.40 12.31
CA GLY A 237 11.82 2.09 12.91
C GLY A 237 10.37 1.94 13.36
N GLU A 238 9.72 3.01 13.83
CA GLU A 238 8.30 2.96 14.25
C GLU A 238 7.34 2.56 13.11
N LEU A 239 7.74 2.76 11.87
CA LEU A 239 6.94 2.34 10.70
C LEU A 239 6.82 0.81 10.58
N VAL A 240 7.63 0.04 11.31
CA VAL A 240 7.45 -1.42 11.45
C VAL A 240 6.04 -1.74 11.93
N VAL A 241 5.53 -0.99 12.91
CA VAL A 241 4.18 -1.21 13.47
C VAL A 241 3.10 -0.91 12.43
N PHE A 242 3.28 0.14 11.65
CA PHE A 242 2.36 0.49 10.56
C PHE A 242 2.38 -0.56 9.43
N CYS A 243 3.57 -0.97 8.98
CA CYS A 243 3.71 -2.03 7.98
C CYS A 243 3.14 -3.37 8.48
N ALA A 244 3.34 -3.69 9.75
CA ALA A 244 2.77 -4.85 10.42
C ALA A 244 1.23 -4.79 10.46
N ALA A 245 0.67 -3.62 10.75
CA ALA A 245 -0.77 -3.41 10.69
C ALA A 245 -1.35 -3.60 9.28
N ILE A 246 -0.63 -3.13 8.22
CA ILE A 246 -0.99 -3.40 6.82
C ILE A 246 -0.97 -4.91 6.55
N ALA A 247 0.08 -5.60 6.99
CA ALA A 247 0.19 -7.04 6.79
C ALA A 247 -0.95 -7.81 7.48
N GLY A 248 -1.26 -7.47 8.73
CA GLY A 248 -2.34 -8.11 9.48
C GLY A 248 -3.72 -7.84 8.88
N ALA A 249 -4.03 -6.57 8.59
CA ALA A 249 -5.31 -6.19 7.97
C ALA A 249 -5.45 -6.78 6.56
N GLY A 250 -4.37 -6.75 5.76
CA GLY A 250 -4.37 -7.28 4.41
C GLY A 250 -4.55 -8.79 4.35
N LEU A 251 -3.86 -9.56 5.22
CA LEU A 251 -4.05 -11.01 5.33
C LEU A 251 -5.47 -11.36 5.82
N GLY A 252 -5.99 -10.60 6.80
CA GLY A 252 -7.36 -10.79 7.26
C GLY A 252 -8.39 -10.44 6.19
N PHE A 253 -8.12 -9.43 5.36
CA PHE A 253 -8.98 -9.10 4.22
C PHE A 253 -8.92 -10.16 3.13
N LEU A 254 -7.73 -10.68 2.83
CA LEU A 254 -7.53 -11.76 1.85
C LEU A 254 -8.38 -12.99 2.16
N TRP A 255 -8.64 -13.27 3.44
CA TRP A 255 -9.52 -14.38 3.86
C TRP A 255 -10.90 -14.30 3.20
N PHE A 256 -11.40 -13.08 2.99
CA PHE A 256 -12.71 -12.84 2.36
C PHE A 256 -12.61 -12.46 0.88
N ASN A 257 -11.46 -11.98 0.43
CA ASN A 257 -11.24 -11.48 -0.93
C ASN A 257 -10.57 -12.52 -1.86
N THR A 258 -10.16 -13.70 -1.33
CA THR A 258 -9.65 -14.78 -2.19
C THR A 258 -10.73 -15.29 -3.13
N TYR A 259 -10.31 -15.78 -4.31
CA TYR A 259 -11.24 -16.28 -5.33
C TYR A 259 -12.05 -17.50 -4.87
N PRO A 260 -13.39 -17.53 -5.03
CA PRO A 260 -14.25 -16.42 -5.43
C PRO A 260 -14.49 -15.42 -4.28
N ALA A 261 -14.30 -14.13 -4.56
CA ALA A 261 -14.33 -13.09 -3.53
C ALA A 261 -15.73 -12.88 -2.92
N GLN A 262 -15.79 -12.75 -1.60
CA GLN A 262 -17.00 -12.37 -0.86
C GLN A 262 -17.15 -10.85 -0.75
N VAL A 263 -16.07 -10.09 -0.96
CA VAL A 263 -16.02 -8.64 -0.90
C VAL A 263 -14.86 -8.11 -1.72
N PHE A 264 -15.06 -7.01 -2.43
CA PHE A 264 -14.01 -6.28 -3.15
C PHE A 264 -13.42 -5.15 -2.31
N MET A 265 -12.13 -4.87 -2.54
CA MET A 265 -11.41 -3.82 -1.82
C MET A 265 -11.95 -2.43 -2.17
N GLY A 266 -12.14 -2.17 -3.46
CA GLY A 266 -12.55 -0.88 -4.00
C GLY A 266 -11.44 0.16 -4.02
N ASP A 267 -11.74 1.32 -4.62
CA ASP A 267 -10.80 2.43 -4.73
C ASP A 267 -10.38 2.97 -3.35
N VAL A 268 -11.25 2.85 -2.35
CA VAL A 268 -10.97 3.20 -0.94
C VAL A 268 -9.72 2.49 -0.43
N GLY A 269 -9.62 1.18 -0.62
CA GLY A 269 -8.49 0.40 -0.14
C GLY A 269 -7.28 0.50 -1.07
N ALA A 270 -7.51 0.35 -2.37
CA ALA A 270 -6.44 0.27 -3.36
C ALA A 270 -5.61 1.56 -3.42
N LEU A 271 -6.25 2.74 -3.46
CA LEU A 271 -5.55 4.03 -3.46
C LEU A 271 -4.79 4.28 -2.17
N ALA A 272 -5.42 3.98 -1.03
CA ALA A 272 -4.82 4.21 0.29
C ALA A 272 -3.61 3.31 0.53
N LEU A 273 -3.72 2.02 0.23
CA LEU A 273 -2.63 1.07 0.42
C LEU A 273 -1.45 1.37 -0.51
N GLY A 274 -1.71 1.74 -1.78
CA GLY A 274 -0.65 2.15 -2.68
C GLY A 274 0.06 3.42 -2.20
N ALA A 275 -0.68 4.43 -1.71
CA ALA A 275 -0.09 5.63 -1.13
C ALA A 275 0.71 5.31 0.15
N ALA A 276 0.22 4.38 1.00
CA ALA A 276 0.91 3.90 2.18
C ALA A 276 2.28 3.28 1.83
N LEU A 277 2.33 2.40 0.83
CA LEU A 277 3.59 1.82 0.36
C LEU A 277 4.55 2.92 -0.15
N GLY A 278 4.03 3.86 -0.95
CA GLY A 278 4.82 4.95 -1.51
C GLY A 278 5.43 5.85 -0.42
N VAL A 279 4.64 6.28 0.56
CA VAL A 279 5.13 7.16 1.62
C VAL A 279 6.10 6.46 2.57
N VAL A 280 5.89 5.17 2.88
CA VAL A 280 6.85 4.39 3.69
C VAL A 280 8.17 4.28 2.94
N ALA A 281 8.16 3.92 1.65
CA ALA A 281 9.37 3.79 0.85
C ALA A 281 10.16 5.10 0.77
N VAL A 282 9.48 6.24 0.65
CA VAL A 282 10.12 7.56 0.69
C VAL A 282 10.79 7.81 2.05
N ILE A 283 10.12 7.54 3.16
CA ILE A 283 10.68 7.77 4.50
C ILE A 283 11.93 6.89 4.72
N VAL A 284 11.87 5.62 4.33
CA VAL A 284 13.01 4.69 4.49
C VAL A 284 14.06 4.77 3.37
N ARG A 285 13.93 5.72 2.44
CA ARG A 285 14.85 5.97 1.30
C ARG A 285 15.00 4.77 0.35
N GLN A 286 13.90 4.07 0.08
CA GLN A 286 13.87 2.87 -0.75
C GLN A 286 12.93 3.02 -1.97
N GLU A 287 12.92 4.19 -2.59
CA GLU A 287 12.03 4.49 -3.72
C GLU A 287 12.30 3.59 -4.92
N ILE A 288 13.58 3.38 -5.26
CA ILE A 288 13.97 2.50 -6.38
C ILE A 288 13.71 1.03 -6.02
N VAL A 289 13.98 0.63 -4.76
CA VAL A 289 13.68 -0.72 -4.30
C VAL A 289 12.18 -0.99 -4.34
N LEU A 290 11.33 0.00 -4.03
CA LEU A 290 9.88 -0.10 -4.18
C LEU A 290 9.48 -0.41 -5.63
N ILE A 291 10.12 0.20 -6.62
CA ILE A 291 9.88 -0.10 -8.05
C ILE A 291 10.18 -1.58 -8.35
N ILE A 292 11.23 -2.13 -7.75
CA ILE A 292 11.60 -3.55 -7.91
C ILE A 292 10.59 -4.44 -7.19
N MET A 293 10.38 -4.25 -5.89
CA MET A 293 9.48 -5.08 -5.08
C MET A 293 8.03 -5.00 -5.55
N GLY A 294 7.60 -3.80 -5.94
CA GLY A 294 6.30 -3.50 -6.51
C GLY A 294 6.21 -3.73 -8.02
N GLY A 295 7.13 -4.50 -8.62
CA GLY A 295 7.24 -4.64 -10.08
C GLY A 295 5.97 -5.16 -10.74
N VAL A 296 5.12 -5.91 -10.03
CA VAL A 296 3.79 -6.29 -10.55
C VAL A 296 2.93 -5.04 -10.75
N PHE A 297 2.86 -4.14 -9.78
CA PHE A 297 2.12 -2.87 -9.90
C PHE A 297 2.69 -1.99 -11.02
N VAL A 298 4.01 -1.96 -11.13
CA VAL A 298 4.72 -1.23 -12.21
C VAL A 298 4.36 -1.82 -13.57
N MET A 299 4.42 -3.14 -13.72
CA MET A 299 4.12 -3.84 -14.96
C MET A 299 2.68 -3.58 -15.43
N GLU A 300 1.72 -3.65 -14.51
CA GLU A 300 0.32 -3.35 -14.79
C GLU A 300 0.14 -1.90 -15.26
N THR A 301 0.74 -0.94 -14.55
CA THR A 301 0.67 0.48 -14.90
C THR A 301 1.34 0.77 -16.24
N VAL A 302 2.54 0.25 -16.47
CA VAL A 302 3.27 0.42 -17.74
C VAL A 302 2.49 -0.16 -18.90
N SER A 303 1.82 -1.30 -18.72
CA SER A 303 0.97 -1.89 -19.75
C SER A 303 -0.16 -0.96 -20.19
N VAL A 304 -0.76 -0.24 -19.25
CA VAL A 304 -1.82 0.75 -19.52
C VAL A 304 -1.24 1.95 -20.27
N ILE A 305 -0.09 2.47 -19.81
CA ILE A 305 0.59 3.61 -20.45
C ILE A 305 0.94 3.28 -21.91
N LEU A 306 1.55 2.12 -22.14
CA LEU A 306 1.92 1.66 -23.47
C LEU A 306 0.70 1.44 -24.39
N GLN A 307 -0.36 0.82 -23.85
CA GLN A 307 -1.60 0.59 -24.58
C GLN A 307 -2.26 1.89 -25.02
N VAL A 308 -2.42 2.83 -24.09
CA VAL A 308 -3.04 4.14 -24.36
C VAL A 308 -2.16 4.97 -25.30
N GLY A 309 -0.85 4.97 -25.10
CA GLY A 309 0.12 5.67 -25.95
C GLY A 309 0.07 5.14 -27.39
N SER A 310 0.19 3.83 -27.58
CA SER A 310 0.11 3.20 -28.90
C SER A 310 -1.21 3.49 -29.59
N TYR A 311 -2.34 3.33 -28.88
CA TYR A 311 -3.64 3.56 -29.48
C TYR A 311 -3.85 5.02 -29.92
N LYS A 312 -3.39 5.99 -29.11
CA LYS A 312 -3.45 7.42 -29.49
C LYS A 312 -2.55 7.78 -30.67
N MET A 313 -1.37 7.16 -30.78
CA MET A 313 -0.39 7.47 -31.83
C MET A 313 -0.64 6.70 -33.12
N THR A 314 -1.05 5.44 -33.05
CA THR A 314 -1.11 4.54 -34.21
C THR A 314 -2.49 3.94 -34.50
N GLY A 315 -3.48 4.15 -33.61
CA GLY A 315 -4.79 3.50 -33.69
C GLY A 315 -4.77 1.99 -33.40
N ARG A 316 -3.60 1.41 -33.02
CA ARG A 316 -3.44 -0.03 -32.80
C ARG A 316 -3.24 -0.35 -31.33
N ARG A 317 -3.80 -1.46 -30.88
CA ARG A 317 -3.62 -2.02 -29.56
C ARG A 317 -2.39 -2.90 -29.51
N ILE A 318 -1.51 -2.77 -28.49
CA ILE A 318 -0.38 -3.66 -28.22
C ILE A 318 -0.87 -4.94 -27.53
N PHE A 319 -1.68 -4.79 -26.50
CA PHE A 319 -2.27 -5.89 -25.75
C PHE A 319 -3.73 -6.10 -26.14
N ARG A 320 -4.27 -7.31 -25.96
CA ARG A 320 -5.71 -7.59 -26.16
C ARG A 320 -6.56 -6.64 -25.30
N MET A 321 -6.13 -6.44 -24.05
CA MET A 321 -6.67 -5.47 -23.10
C MET A 321 -5.56 -5.09 -22.12
N ALA A 322 -5.62 -3.90 -21.54
CA ALA A 322 -4.78 -3.45 -20.44
C ALA A 322 -5.68 -3.06 -19.26
N PRO A 323 -5.25 -3.28 -18.03
CA PRO A 323 -3.96 -3.84 -17.55
C PRO A 323 -3.69 -5.30 -17.96
N LEU A 324 -2.45 -5.80 -17.71
CA LEU A 324 -1.98 -7.10 -18.21
C LEU A 324 -2.78 -8.31 -17.72
N HIS A 325 -3.32 -8.28 -16.51
CA HIS A 325 -4.16 -9.38 -16.01
C HIS A 325 -5.35 -9.63 -16.96
N HIS A 326 -6.01 -8.60 -17.48
CA HIS A 326 -7.08 -8.75 -18.47
C HIS A 326 -6.60 -9.31 -19.82
N HIS A 327 -5.35 -9.00 -20.21
CA HIS A 327 -4.75 -9.61 -21.39
C HIS A 327 -4.66 -11.14 -21.27
N PHE A 328 -4.28 -11.64 -20.09
CA PHE A 328 -4.19 -13.08 -19.83
C PHE A 328 -5.57 -13.74 -19.71
N GLU A 329 -6.57 -13.05 -19.12
CA GLU A 329 -7.96 -13.53 -19.13
C GLU A 329 -8.47 -13.71 -20.57
N LEU A 330 -8.27 -12.71 -21.44
CA LEU A 330 -8.66 -12.78 -22.86
C LEU A 330 -7.82 -13.78 -23.67
N LYS A 331 -6.70 -14.29 -23.12
CA LYS A 331 -5.98 -15.46 -23.65
C LYS A 331 -6.58 -16.78 -23.19
N GLY A 332 -7.61 -16.78 -22.34
CA GLY A 332 -8.25 -17.98 -21.81
C GLY A 332 -7.59 -18.58 -20.56
N TRP A 333 -6.74 -17.81 -19.86
CA TRP A 333 -6.21 -18.27 -18.57
C TRP A 333 -7.28 -18.12 -17.49
N PRO A 334 -7.51 -19.16 -16.66
CA PRO A 334 -8.42 -19.04 -15.52
C PRO A 334 -7.87 -18.06 -14.49
N GLU A 335 -8.73 -17.27 -13.90
CA GLU A 335 -8.40 -16.20 -12.94
C GLU A 335 -7.46 -16.66 -11.80
N PRO A 336 -7.69 -17.79 -11.10
CA PRO A 336 -6.79 -18.23 -10.04
C PRO A 336 -5.35 -18.50 -10.52
N ARG A 337 -5.17 -18.91 -11.77
CA ARG A 337 -3.84 -19.13 -12.35
C ARG A 337 -3.09 -17.81 -12.53
N ILE A 338 -3.79 -16.76 -12.94
CA ILE A 338 -3.20 -15.42 -13.10
C ILE A 338 -2.78 -14.91 -11.72
N ILE A 339 -3.70 -14.95 -10.76
CA ILE A 339 -3.50 -14.47 -9.38
C ILE A 339 -2.27 -15.12 -8.75
N VAL A 340 -2.21 -16.45 -8.72
CA VAL A 340 -1.11 -17.18 -8.07
C VAL A 340 0.23 -16.89 -8.76
N ARG A 341 0.26 -16.79 -10.09
CA ARG A 341 1.49 -16.46 -10.82
C ARG A 341 2.00 -15.06 -10.49
N PHE A 342 1.12 -14.08 -10.38
CA PHE A 342 1.48 -12.72 -10.00
C PHE A 342 1.98 -12.66 -8.55
N TRP A 343 1.39 -13.44 -7.64
CA TRP A 343 1.91 -13.60 -6.27
C TRP A 343 3.33 -14.17 -6.25
N ILE A 344 3.58 -15.23 -7.04
CA ILE A 344 4.93 -15.84 -7.14
C ILE A 344 5.92 -14.83 -7.69
N ILE A 345 5.56 -14.07 -8.74
CA ILE A 345 6.41 -13.01 -9.27
C ILE A 345 6.70 -11.96 -8.19
N THR A 346 5.70 -11.54 -7.42
CA THR A 346 5.90 -10.59 -6.33
C THR A 346 6.86 -11.11 -5.27
N ILE A 347 6.75 -12.39 -4.87
CA ILE A 347 7.69 -13.00 -3.91
C ILE A 347 9.12 -12.90 -4.45
N VAL A 348 9.35 -13.27 -5.71
CA VAL A 348 10.68 -13.20 -6.33
C VAL A 348 11.21 -11.76 -6.32
N LEU A 349 10.39 -10.80 -6.72
CA LEU A 349 10.77 -9.39 -6.77
C LEU A 349 11.03 -8.80 -5.37
N VAL A 350 10.26 -9.20 -4.36
CA VAL A 350 10.49 -8.82 -2.96
C VAL A 350 11.81 -9.39 -2.46
N LEU A 351 12.12 -10.65 -2.76
CA LEU A 351 13.40 -11.25 -2.39
C LEU A 351 14.59 -10.55 -3.08
N ILE A 352 14.45 -10.16 -4.36
CA ILE A 352 15.46 -9.37 -5.08
C ILE A 352 15.63 -8.00 -4.40
N GLY A 353 14.53 -7.33 -4.03
CA GLY A 353 14.59 -6.07 -3.29
C GLY A 353 15.29 -6.21 -1.94
N LEU A 354 14.98 -7.25 -1.17
CA LEU A 354 15.64 -7.54 0.11
C LEU A 354 17.12 -7.91 -0.06
N ALA A 355 17.49 -8.58 -1.16
CA ALA A 355 18.88 -8.89 -1.46
C ALA A 355 19.73 -7.63 -1.62
N SER A 356 19.14 -6.50 -2.04
CA SER A 356 19.84 -5.21 -2.14
C SER A 356 20.38 -4.71 -0.80
N LEU A 357 19.89 -5.21 0.35
CA LEU A 357 20.41 -4.87 1.67
C LEU A 357 21.85 -5.32 1.88
N LYS A 358 22.28 -6.39 1.22
CA LYS A 358 23.61 -6.95 1.43
C LYS A 358 24.49 -6.94 0.17
N ILE A 359 23.89 -6.92 -1.01
CA ILE A 359 24.61 -6.85 -2.30
C ILE A 359 24.87 -5.37 -2.62
N ARG A 360 25.85 -4.79 -1.93
CA ARG A 360 26.30 -3.42 -2.15
C ARG A 360 27.82 -3.35 -2.12
#